data_a0f17861c9667db30dfaf8bdc355dc82
#
_entry.id   a0f17861c9667db30dfaf8bdc355dc82
#
_cell.length_a   1.000
_cell.length_b   1.000
_cell.length_c   1.000
_cell.angle_alpha   90.00
_cell.angle_beta   90.00
_cell.angle_gamma   90.00
#
_symmetry.space_group_name_H-M   'P 1'
#
loop_
_entity.id
_entity.type
_entity.pdbx_description
1 polymer ?
#
loop_
_entity_poly.entity_id
_entity_poly.type
_entity_poly.pdbx_seq_one_letter_code
_entity_poly.pdbx_strand_id
1 'polypeptide(L)'
;MNSNKLYEAAFPYAEDVLALPVEDIDRASAWYQEMFGLKEVERLDDPVPAVILERDGVRIGFAINGGDASNDGAAILVTDIHRARRELEGKGIEIGNWRVDENDGQKLQVFFVIAPDGLCYYFHQPIGDGEDG
;
A
#
# COMPACT_ATOMS: atom_id res chain seq x y z
N MET A 1 -2.58 -13.08 -20.65
CA MET A 1 -2.05 -12.67 -19.99
C MET A 1 -2.15 -11.50 -19.43
N ASN A 2 -2.05 -11.25 -18.42
CA ASN A 2 -2.30 -10.14 -17.77
C ASN A 2 -1.19 -9.33 -17.57
N SER A 3 -0.90 -8.51 -18.46
CA SER A 3 0.22 -7.68 -18.31
C SER A 3 -0.07 -6.40 -17.58
N ASN A 4 -1.26 -6.25 -17.05
CA ASN A 4 -1.59 -5.02 -16.38
C ASN A 4 -1.51 -5.08 -14.87
N LYS A 5 -1.09 -6.21 -14.33
CA LYS A 5 -1.00 -6.36 -12.90
C LYS A 5 0.08 -5.42 -12.36
N LEU A 6 -0.28 -4.57 -11.40
CA LEU A 6 0.66 -3.65 -10.80
C LEU A 6 1.04 -4.05 -9.39
N TYR A 7 0.06 -4.39 -8.56
CA TYR A 7 0.34 -4.79 -7.18
C TYR A 7 0.66 -6.28 -7.15
N GLU A 8 1.70 -6.64 -6.43
CA GLU A 8 2.13 -8.01 -6.36
C GLU A 8 2.02 -8.61 -4.97
N ALA A 9 2.26 -7.85 -3.94
CA ALA A 9 2.13 -8.32 -2.56
C ALA A 9 2.10 -7.14 -1.61
N ALA A 10 1.56 -7.36 -0.41
CA ALA A 10 1.55 -6.35 0.63
C ALA A 10 2.00 -7.02 1.94
N PHE A 11 2.86 -6.35 2.69
CA PHE A 11 3.42 -6.88 3.91
C PHE A 11 3.18 -5.88 5.04
N PRO A 12 2.75 -6.32 6.22
CA PRO A 12 2.46 -5.38 7.30
C PRO A 12 3.74 -4.86 7.95
N TYR A 13 3.68 -3.65 8.48
CA TYR A 13 4.78 -3.15 9.29
C TYR A 13 4.71 -3.77 10.69
N ALA A 14 3.51 -3.86 11.25
CA ALA A 14 3.33 -4.38 12.59
C ALA A 14 2.87 -5.83 12.59
N GLU A 15 1.61 -6.06 12.45
CA GLU A 15 1.10 -7.41 12.57
C GLU A 15 0.30 -7.92 11.42
N ASP A 16 -0.64 -7.16 10.94
CA ASP A 16 -1.65 -7.69 10.04
C ASP A 16 -2.04 -6.67 8.99
N VAL A 17 -1.70 -6.93 7.75
CA VAL A 17 -2.02 -6.01 6.66
C VAL A 17 -3.53 -5.95 6.41
N LEU A 18 -4.29 -6.89 6.95
CA LEU A 18 -5.75 -6.87 6.79
C LEU A 18 -6.46 -6.17 7.94
N ALA A 19 -5.71 -5.56 8.85
CA ALA A 19 -6.31 -4.86 9.99
C ALA A 19 -5.53 -3.63 10.36
N LEU A 20 -5.22 -2.80 9.36
CA LEU A 20 -4.51 -1.56 9.61
C LEU A 20 -5.44 -0.58 10.35
N PRO A 21 -4.94 0.11 11.36
CA PRO A 21 -5.83 0.93 12.21
C PRO A 21 -6.30 2.20 11.52
N VAL A 22 -7.60 2.42 11.55
CA VAL A 22 -8.19 3.65 11.06
C VAL A 22 -9.31 4.07 12.00
N GLU A 23 -9.76 5.30 11.88
CA GLU A 23 -10.85 5.78 12.71
C GLU A 23 -12.19 5.78 11.98
N ASP A 24 -12.18 5.68 10.66
CA ASP A 24 -13.40 5.76 9.87
C ASP A 24 -13.23 4.87 8.66
N ILE A 25 -13.90 3.72 8.65
CA ILE A 25 -13.71 2.77 7.56
C ILE A 25 -14.37 3.21 6.26
N ASP A 26 -15.44 4.00 6.32
CA ASP A 26 -16.06 4.49 5.08
C ASP A 26 -15.14 5.47 4.38
N ARG A 27 -14.52 6.36 5.14
CA ARG A 27 -13.59 7.31 4.57
C ARG A 27 -12.35 6.58 4.04
N ALA A 28 -11.84 5.60 4.79
CA ALA A 28 -10.68 4.84 4.36
C ALA A 28 -10.99 4.11 3.06
N SER A 29 -12.12 3.41 3.02
CA SER A 29 -12.50 2.66 1.83
C SER A 29 -12.57 3.58 0.61
N ALA A 30 -13.21 4.73 0.75
CA ALA A 30 -13.36 5.66 -0.37
C ALA A 30 -12.00 6.18 -0.84
N TRP A 31 -11.13 6.56 0.09
CA TRP A 31 -9.82 7.12 -0.26
C TRP A 31 -8.94 6.11 -0.98
N TYR A 32 -8.88 4.88 -0.44
CA TYR A 32 -8.00 3.87 -1.04
C TYR A 32 -8.54 3.36 -2.37
N GLN A 33 -9.85 3.33 -2.54
CA GLN A 33 -10.41 2.99 -3.85
C GLN A 33 -10.07 4.05 -4.88
N GLU A 34 -10.16 5.30 -4.48
CA GLU A 34 -9.87 6.40 -5.39
C GLU A 34 -8.38 6.52 -5.69
N MET A 35 -7.55 6.47 -4.68
CA MET A 35 -6.14 6.80 -4.82
C MET A 35 -5.25 5.61 -5.17
N PHE A 36 -5.54 4.45 -4.60
CA PHE A 36 -4.71 3.27 -4.85
C PHE A 36 -5.35 2.33 -5.87
N GLY A 37 -6.54 2.61 -6.32
CA GLY A 37 -7.22 1.74 -7.28
C GLY A 37 -7.65 0.42 -6.70
N LEU A 38 -7.80 0.35 -5.38
CA LEU A 38 -8.29 -0.85 -4.72
C LEU A 38 -9.80 -0.94 -4.87
N LYS A 39 -10.37 -2.11 -4.59
CA LYS A 39 -11.79 -2.31 -4.68
C LYS A 39 -12.25 -3.01 -3.42
N GLU A 40 -13.30 -2.50 -2.79
CA GLU A 40 -13.81 -3.10 -1.57
C GLU A 40 -14.39 -4.47 -1.88
N VAL A 41 -13.93 -5.51 -1.22
CA VAL A 41 -14.38 -6.88 -1.44
C VAL A 41 -15.04 -7.50 -0.22
N GLU A 42 -14.84 -6.93 0.96
CA GLU A 42 -15.46 -7.50 2.15
C GLU A 42 -15.60 -6.44 3.22
N ARG A 43 -16.69 -6.48 3.97
CA ARG A 43 -16.91 -5.56 5.08
C ARG A 43 -17.39 -6.36 6.27
N LEU A 44 -16.80 -6.11 7.44
CA LEU A 44 -17.07 -6.88 8.64
C LEU A 44 -17.52 -5.95 9.75
N ASP A 45 -18.34 -6.46 10.65
CA ASP A 45 -18.76 -5.71 11.82
C ASP A 45 -18.15 -6.27 13.09
N ASP A 46 -17.75 -7.51 13.09
CA ASP A 46 -17.21 -8.19 14.24
C ASP A 46 -15.83 -8.73 13.93
N PRO A 47 -14.96 -8.74 14.88
CA PRO A 47 -15.07 -8.23 16.25
C PRO A 47 -15.05 -6.71 16.32
N VAL A 48 -14.61 -6.04 15.25
CA VAL A 48 -14.65 -4.59 15.15
C VAL A 48 -15.02 -4.25 13.71
N PRO A 49 -15.51 -3.04 13.46
CA PRO A 49 -15.77 -2.64 12.08
C PRO A 49 -14.51 -2.70 11.25
N ALA A 50 -14.59 -3.30 10.09
CA ALA A 50 -13.42 -3.50 9.23
C ALA A 50 -13.85 -3.56 7.77
N VAL A 51 -12.91 -3.27 6.88
CA VAL A 51 -13.15 -3.35 5.45
C VAL A 51 -11.91 -3.91 4.79
N ILE A 52 -12.09 -4.77 3.79
CA ILE A 52 -10.98 -5.35 3.04
C ILE A 52 -11.09 -4.92 1.59
N LEU A 53 -10.00 -4.41 1.05
CA LEU A 53 -9.93 -3.95 -0.32
C LEU A 53 -8.89 -4.77 -1.08
N GLU A 54 -9.06 -4.88 -2.38
CA GLU A 54 -8.21 -5.74 -3.18
C GLU A 54 -7.85 -5.09 -4.51
N ARG A 55 -6.63 -5.32 -4.97
CA ARG A 55 -6.22 -4.96 -6.32
C ARG A 55 -5.22 -5.99 -6.79
N ASP A 56 -5.41 -6.53 -8.01
CA ASP A 56 -4.50 -7.49 -8.61
C ASP A 56 -4.26 -8.71 -7.73
N GLY A 57 -5.25 -9.09 -6.92
CA GLY A 57 -5.13 -10.23 -6.02
C GLY A 57 -4.48 -9.90 -4.69
N VAL A 58 -4.07 -8.66 -4.48
CA VAL A 58 -3.43 -8.23 -3.23
C VAL A 58 -4.47 -7.57 -2.34
N ARG A 59 -4.57 -8.01 -1.10
CA ARG A 59 -5.58 -7.50 -0.16
C ARG A 59 -4.95 -6.68 0.95
N ILE A 60 -5.58 -5.57 1.28
CA ILE A 60 -5.21 -4.71 2.38
C ILE A 60 -6.50 -4.40 3.11
N GLY A 61 -6.49 -4.42 4.42
CA GLY A 61 -7.68 -4.19 5.20
C GLY A 61 -7.49 -3.12 6.26
N PHE A 62 -8.59 -2.55 6.70
CA PHE A 62 -8.59 -1.46 7.66
C PHE A 62 -9.62 -1.76 8.73
N ALA A 63 -9.30 -1.46 9.98
CA ALA A 63 -10.16 -1.80 11.10
C ALA A 63 -10.13 -0.70 12.16
N ILE A 64 -11.28 -0.50 12.81
CA ILE A 64 -11.33 0.43 13.93
C ILE A 64 -10.92 -0.36 15.16
N ASN A 65 -9.63 -0.57 15.33
CA ASN A 65 -9.12 -1.44 16.38
C ASN A 65 -8.34 -0.71 17.47
N GLY A 66 -8.36 0.61 17.43
CA GLY A 66 -7.68 1.39 18.47
C GLY A 66 -6.18 1.52 18.30
N GLY A 67 -5.61 1.02 17.20
CA GLY A 67 -4.20 1.13 16.96
C GLY A 67 -3.80 2.53 16.53
N ASP A 68 -2.50 2.77 16.47
CA ASP A 68 -1.96 4.08 16.13
C ASP A 68 -1.51 4.08 14.68
N ALA A 69 -2.29 4.74 13.83
CA ALA A 69 -2.00 4.78 12.41
C ALA A 69 -0.66 5.44 12.11
N SER A 70 -0.22 6.37 12.94
CA SER A 70 1.03 7.06 12.67
C SER A 70 2.24 6.14 12.84
N ASN A 71 2.06 4.97 13.46
CA ASN A 71 3.13 4.01 13.63
C ASN A 71 2.89 2.73 12.85
N ASP A 72 2.00 2.74 11.91
CA ASP A 72 1.65 1.53 11.19
C ASP A 72 1.61 1.81 9.68
N GLY A 73 1.43 0.77 8.91
CA GLY A 73 1.38 0.87 7.47
C GLY A 73 1.69 -0.45 6.83
N ALA A 74 2.11 -0.40 5.58
CA ALA A 74 2.40 -1.62 4.85
C ALA A 74 3.46 -1.37 3.79
N ALA A 75 4.21 -2.41 3.46
CA ALA A 75 5.13 -2.38 2.34
C ALA A 75 4.41 -3.02 1.16
N ILE A 76 4.40 -2.35 0.02
CA ILE A 76 3.68 -2.84 -1.16
C ILE A 76 4.69 -3.10 -2.27
N LEU A 77 4.76 -4.36 -2.66
CA LEU A 77 5.61 -4.78 -3.77
C LEU A 77 4.84 -4.58 -5.06
N VAL A 78 5.45 -3.90 -6.02
CA VAL A 78 4.81 -3.62 -7.29
C VAL A 78 5.65 -4.17 -8.44
N THR A 79 5.02 -4.37 -9.58
CA THR A 79 5.70 -4.89 -10.76
C THR A 79 6.40 -3.80 -11.55
N ASP A 80 5.97 -2.54 -11.38
CA ASP A 80 6.54 -1.43 -12.13
C ASP A 80 6.41 -0.18 -11.27
N ILE A 81 7.46 0.13 -10.55
CA ILE A 81 7.42 1.24 -9.58
C ILE A 81 7.28 2.60 -10.24
N HIS A 82 7.76 2.74 -11.48
CA HIS A 82 7.58 4.00 -12.20
C HIS A 82 6.11 4.21 -12.56
N ARG A 83 5.42 3.13 -12.93
CA ARG A 83 4.00 3.20 -13.21
C ARG A 83 3.22 3.51 -11.93
N ALA A 84 3.59 2.88 -10.81
CA ALA A 84 2.92 3.12 -9.54
C ALA A 84 3.07 4.60 -9.16
N ARG A 85 4.26 5.15 -9.33
CA ARG A 85 4.49 6.55 -9.01
C ARG A 85 3.64 7.46 -9.90
N ARG A 86 3.60 7.18 -11.20
CA ARG A 86 2.82 8.01 -12.12
C ARG A 86 1.32 7.98 -11.79
N GLU A 87 0.81 6.80 -11.40
CA GLU A 87 -0.59 6.70 -11.04
C GLU A 87 -0.90 7.56 -9.83
N LEU A 88 -0.07 7.48 -8.81
CA LEU A 88 -0.32 8.21 -7.58
C LEU A 88 -0.15 9.71 -7.77
N GLU A 89 0.87 10.12 -8.50
CA GLU A 89 1.06 11.53 -8.78
C GLU A 89 -0.08 12.09 -9.62
N GLY A 90 -0.60 11.29 -10.52
CA GLY A 90 -1.76 11.70 -11.33
C GLY A 90 -3.02 11.89 -10.51
N LYS A 91 -3.07 11.31 -9.31
CA LYS A 91 -4.19 11.49 -8.40
C LYS A 91 -3.92 12.59 -7.38
N GLY A 92 -2.81 13.28 -7.49
CA GLY A 92 -2.48 14.34 -6.56
C GLY A 92 -1.75 13.91 -5.31
N ILE A 93 -1.25 12.67 -5.27
CA ILE A 93 -0.54 12.17 -4.11
C ILE A 93 0.91 12.63 -4.17
N GLU A 94 1.42 13.08 -3.05
CA GLU A 94 2.82 13.50 -2.97
C GLU A 94 3.69 12.27 -2.71
N ILE A 95 4.74 12.11 -3.50
CA ILE A 95 5.67 10.99 -3.38
C ILE A 95 6.85 11.43 -2.53
N GLY A 96 7.16 10.65 -1.50
CA GLY A 96 8.28 10.95 -0.62
C GLY A 96 9.42 9.98 -0.79
N ASN A 97 10.64 10.46 -0.61
CA ASN A 97 11.83 9.62 -0.52
C ASN A 97 12.05 8.65 -1.68
N TRP A 98 11.97 9.16 -2.88
CA TRP A 98 12.29 8.35 -4.06
C TRP A 98 13.78 8.04 -4.01
N ARG A 99 14.10 6.78 -3.78
CA ARG A 99 15.51 6.41 -3.59
C ARG A 99 15.70 4.91 -3.82
N VAL A 100 16.95 4.48 -3.81
CA VAL A 100 17.28 3.06 -3.89
C VAL A 100 17.74 2.59 -2.51
N ASP A 101 17.10 1.56 -1.99
CA ASP A 101 17.50 0.94 -0.74
C ASP A 101 18.18 -0.38 -1.06
N GLU A 102 19.12 -0.79 -0.20
CA GLU A 102 19.78 -2.06 -0.37
C GLU A 102 19.50 -2.93 0.84
N ASN A 103 19.05 -4.16 0.62
CA ASN A 103 18.68 -5.03 1.70
C ASN A 103 19.14 -6.42 1.36
N ASP A 104 20.03 -6.98 2.15
CA ASP A 104 20.58 -8.31 1.94
C ASP A 104 21.19 -8.46 0.55
N GLY A 105 21.89 -7.44 0.10
CA GLY A 105 22.52 -7.49 -1.20
C GLY A 105 21.60 -7.23 -2.36
N GLN A 106 20.33 -7.01 -2.09
CA GLN A 106 19.37 -6.73 -3.14
C GLN A 106 19.02 -5.26 -3.16
N LYS A 107 18.98 -4.66 -4.31
CA LYS A 107 18.62 -3.27 -4.45
C LYS A 107 17.15 -3.13 -4.76
N LEU A 108 16.51 -2.15 -4.13
CA LEU A 108 15.10 -1.88 -4.30
C LEU A 108 14.92 -0.42 -4.64
N GLN A 109 14.15 -0.14 -5.70
CA GLN A 109 13.71 1.22 -5.93
C GLN A 109 12.48 1.43 -5.06
N VAL A 110 12.44 2.51 -4.29
CA VAL A 110 11.37 2.71 -3.32
C VAL A 110 10.86 4.13 -3.32
N PHE A 111 9.65 4.29 -2.79
CA PHE A 111 9.13 5.59 -2.41
C PHE A 111 8.09 5.38 -1.31
N PHE A 112 7.72 6.47 -0.64
CA PHE A 112 6.75 6.41 0.44
C PHE A 112 5.53 7.27 0.13
N VAL A 113 4.38 6.86 0.64
CA VAL A 113 3.15 7.63 0.59
C VAL A 113 2.55 7.63 1.99
N ILE A 114 2.14 8.79 2.47
CA ILE A 114 1.47 8.88 3.76
C ILE A 114 0.01 9.23 3.50
N ALA A 115 -0.89 8.37 3.95
CA ALA A 115 -2.31 8.56 3.76
C ALA A 115 -2.87 9.57 4.77
N PRO A 116 -4.05 10.13 4.52
CA PRO A 116 -4.64 11.11 5.43
C PRO A 116 -4.90 10.57 6.83
N ASP A 117 -5.08 9.25 6.96
CA ASP A 117 -5.29 8.64 8.25
C ASP A 117 -3.99 8.45 9.03
N GLY A 118 -2.86 8.76 8.43
CA GLY A 118 -1.56 8.63 9.08
C GLY A 118 -0.78 7.38 8.72
N LEU A 119 -1.42 6.43 8.06
CA LEU A 119 -0.72 5.20 7.66
C LEU A 119 0.31 5.50 6.60
N CYS A 120 1.46 4.81 6.68
CA CYS A 120 2.57 5.03 5.76
C CYS A 120 2.77 3.81 4.88
N TYR A 121 2.96 4.03 3.60
CA TYR A 121 3.13 2.94 2.66
C TYR A 121 4.48 3.02 1.99
N TYR A 122 5.19 1.88 1.98
CA TYR A 122 6.53 1.75 1.41
C TYR A 122 6.38 0.96 0.11
N PHE A 123 6.36 1.66 -1.00
CA PHE A 123 6.26 1.00 -2.30
C PHE A 123 7.64 0.59 -2.75
N HIS A 124 7.80 -0.64 -3.22
CA HIS A 124 9.12 -1.10 -3.61
C HIS A 124 9.08 -2.06 -4.79
N GLN A 125 10.18 -2.10 -5.50
CA GLN A 125 10.37 -3.05 -6.59
C GLN A 125 11.85 -3.40 -6.66
N PRO A 126 12.19 -4.69 -6.66
CA PRO A 126 13.59 -5.09 -6.82
C PRO A 126 14.12 -4.65 -8.17
N ILE A 127 15.36 -4.13 -8.18
CA ILE A 127 16.04 -3.84 -9.41
C ILE A 127 17.24 -4.75 -9.45
N GLY A 128 17.43 -5.45 -10.50
CA GLY A 128 18.44 -6.48 -10.55
C GLY A 128 19.85 -5.93 -10.53
N ASP A 129 20.82 -6.80 -10.23
CA ASP A 129 22.15 -6.43 -10.26
C ASP A 129 22.51 -6.02 -11.62
N GLY A 130 23.17 -4.97 -11.77
CA GLY A 130 23.59 -4.54 -13.05
C GLY A 130 22.54 -3.89 -13.89
N GLU A 131 21.34 -3.77 -13.34
CA GLU A 131 20.36 -3.09 -14.06
C GLU A 131 20.32 -1.73 -13.65
N ASP A 132 19.89 -0.87 -14.49
CA ASP A 132 19.86 0.41 -14.09
C ASP A 132 18.64 0.78 -13.60
N GLY A 133 17.91 0.04 -13.11
CA GLY A 133 16.71 0.33 -12.42
C GLY A 133 15.70 1.12 -13.12
#